data_59ec2725b55c43ed617dd265747bb696
#
_entry.id   59ec2725b55c43ed617dd265747bb696
#
_cell.length_a   1.000
_cell.length_b   1.000
_cell.length_c   1.000
_cell.angle_alpha   90.00
_cell.angle_beta   90.00
_cell.angle_gamma   90.00
#
_symmetry.space_group_name_H-M   'P 1'
#
loop_
_entity.id
_entity.type
_entity.pdbx_description
1 polymer ?
#
loop_
_entity_poly.entity_id
_entity_poly.type
_entity_poly.pdbx_seq_one_letter_code
_entity_poly.pdbx_strand_id
1 'polypeptide(L)'
;MTPDKSLNYLKEGNIRFLNNIKANRDLLGQVNHTSNGQFPFATILSCIDSRVSAELVFDQGLGDIFSVRIAGNFVNEDILGSMEFACKLAGTKLIVVLGHTSCGAIKGACDDVKLGNLTNMLANIKPAVAAVREPKDANYRNSRNIEFVDNVATKNVQLTIARIMDESPVLAEMQNNDEIKIIGAIYDINTGAAKFLD
;
A
#
# COMPACT_ATOMS: atom_id res chain seq x y z
N MET A 1 7.74 -16.71 -11.31
CA MET A 1 7.59 -16.02 -10.01
C MET A 1 6.36 -16.59 -9.29
N THR A 2 6.41 -16.76 -7.95
CA THR A 2 5.25 -17.15 -7.13
C THR A 2 4.89 -16.00 -6.18
N PRO A 3 3.65 -15.95 -5.65
CA PRO A 3 3.25 -14.91 -4.69
C PRO A 3 4.17 -14.83 -3.46
N ASP A 4 4.52 -15.97 -2.87
CA ASP A 4 5.38 -16.02 -1.68
C ASP A 4 6.83 -15.60 -1.98
N LYS A 5 7.35 -15.93 -3.16
CA LYS A 5 8.67 -15.48 -3.60
C LYS A 5 8.68 -13.96 -3.79
N SER A 6 7.62 -13.39 -4.36
CA SER A 6 7.43 -11.94 -4.50
C SER A 6 7.42 -11.25 -3.13
N LEU A 7 6.69 -11.82 -2.16
CA LEU A 7 6.64 -11.32 -0.80
C LEU A 7 8.02 -11.35 -0.12
N ASN A 8 8.77 -12.44 -0.28
CA ASN A 8 10.10 -12.56 0.30
C ASN A 8 11.07 -11.52 -0.29
N TYR A 9 11.02 -11.22 -1.59
CA TYR A 9 11.84 -10.15 -2.18
C TYR A 9 11.57 -8.78 -1.56
N LEU A 10 10.30 -8.46 -1.26
CA LEU A 10 9.97 -7.19 -0.58
C LEU A 10 10.47 -7.20 0.86
N LYS A 11 10.31 -8.30 1.60
CA LYS A 11 10.82 -8.43 2.98
C LYS A 11 12.33 -8.25 3.03
N GLU A 12 13.06 -8.95 2.18
CA GLU A 12 14.52 -8.83 2.07
C GLU A 12 14.94 -7.42 1.67
N GLY A 13 14.18 -6.78 0.75
CA GLY A 13 14.42 -5.40 0.34
C GLY A 13 14.26 -4.42 1.51
N ASN A 14 13.21 -4.57 2.32
CA ASN A 14 13.05 -3.72 3.51
C ASN A 14 14.16 -3.96 4.56
N ILE A 15 14.61 -5.20 4.73
CA ILE A 15 15.78 -5.51 5.58
C ILE A 15 17.04 -4.77 5.07
N ARG A 16 17.29 -4.76 3.76
CA ARG A 16 18.42 -4.01 3.19
C ARG A 16 18.27 -2.50 3.42
N PHE A 17 17.05 -1.97 3.24
CA PHE A 17 16.75 -0.56 3.50
C PHE A 17 17.03 -0.18 4.95
N LEU A 18 16.57 -0.98 5.92
CA LEU A 18 16.79 -0.75 7.36
C LEU A 18 18.26 -0.75 7.76
N ASN A 19 19.07 -1.58 7.11
CA ASN A 19 20.51 -1.66 7.37
C ASN A 19 21.33 -0.68 6.52
N ASN A 20 20.67 0.19 5.74
CA ASN A 20 21.30 1.10 4.78
C ASN A 20 22.26 0.39 3.82
N ILE A 21 21.94 -0.84 3.43
CA ILE A 21 22.69 -1.69 2.49
C ILE A 21 21.85 -1.82 1.22
N LYS A 22 21.94 -0.85 0.34
CA LYS A 22 21.23 -0.88 -0.94
C LYS A 22 21.88 -1.88 -1.90
N ALA A 23 21.06 -2.58 -2.69
CA ALA A 23 21.56 -3.35 -3.80
C ALA A 23 22.23 -2.41 -4.81
N ASN A 24 23.42 -2.80 -5.27
CA ASN A 24 24.12 -2.04 -6.33
C ASN A 24 23.38 -2.25 -7.65
N ARG A 25 22.78 -1.21 -8.20
CA ARG A 25 22.01 -1.24 -9.45
C ARG A 25 22.59 -0.29 -10.47
N ASP A 26 22.81 -0.80 -11.66
CA ASP A 26 23.00 0.02 -12.85
C ASP A 26 21.62 0.46 -13.37
N LEU A 27 21.15 1.63 -12.90
CA LEU A 27 19.84 2.13 -13.26
C LEU A 27 19.71 2.45 -14.76
N LEU A 28 20.76 2.93 -15.41
CA LEU A 28 20.74 3.17 -16.86
C LEU A 28 20.73 1.86 -17.65
N GLY A 29 21.45 0.85 -17.16
CA GLY A 29 21.34 -0.52 -17.67
C GLY A 29 19.92 -1.07 -17.53
N GLN A 30 19.26 -0.84 -16.40
CA GLN A 30 17.85 -1.23 -16.22
C GLN A 30 16.91 -0.50 -17.17
N VAL A 31 17.10 0.81 -17.43
CA VAL A 31 16.34 1.55 -18.47
C VAL A 31 16.45 0.82 -19.82
N ASN A 32 17.65 0.46 -20.22
CA ASN A 32 17.88 -0.23 -21.50
C ASN A 32 17.21 -1.62 -21.51
N HIS A 33 17.35 -2.40 -20.45
CA HIS A 33 16.77 -3.75 -20.36
C HIS A 33 15.23 -3.74 -20.35
N THR A 34 14.61 -2.71 -19.75
CA THR A 34 13.15 -2.61 -19.63
C THR A 34 12.50 -1.83 -20.78
N SER A 35 13.27 -1.28 -21.72
CA SER A 35 12.76 -0.47 -22.84
C SER A 35 11.81 -1.22 -23.76
N ASN A 36 12.00 -2.53 -23.94
CA ASN A 36 11.20 -3.38 -24.81
C ASN A 36 10.16 -4.24 -24.07
N GLY A 37 10.07 -4.13 -22.76
CA GLY A 37 9.11 -4.87 -21.92
C GLY A 37 9.41 -4.73 -20.45
N GLN A 38 8.39 -4.93 -19.62
CA GLN A 38 8.51 -4.88 -18.17
C GLN A 38 7.91 -6.15 -17.55
N PHE A 39 8.53 -6.64 -16.48
CA PHE A 39 8.13 -7.87 -15.81
C PHE A 39 8.09 -7.69 -14.29
N PRO A 40 7.30 -6.72 -13.79
CA PRO A 40 7.24 -6.44 -12.38
C PRO A 40 6.66 -7.64 -11.61
N PHE A 41 7.23 -7.91 -10.45
CA PHE A 41 6.79 -9.06 -9.63
C PHE A 41 5.72 -8.71 -8.61
N ALA A 42 5.51 -7.42 -8.29
CA ALA A 42 4.53 -6.94 -7.34
C ALA A 42 3.91 -5.60 -7.73
N THR A 43 2.74 -5.32 -7.16
CA THR A 43 2.04 -4.03 -7.22
C THR A 43 1.88 -3.51 -5.80
N ILE A 44 2.32 -2.28 -5.54
CA ILE A 44 2.25 -1.66 -4.21
C ILE A 44 1.28 -0.49 -4.26
N LEU A 45 0.16 -0.59 -3.54
CA LEU A 45 -0.73 0.54 -3.28
C LEU A 45 -0.27 1.27 -2.02
N SER A 46 0.23 2.48 -2.15
CA SER A 46 0.73 3.27 -1.03
C SER A 46 0.14 4.68 -0.98
N CYS A 47 0.41 5.38 0.13
CA CYS A 47 0.06 6.78 0.27
C CYS A 47 0.94 7.68 -0.64
N ILE A 48 0.43 8.88 -0.98
CA ILE A 48 1.25 9.93 -1.62
C ILE A 48 2.28 10.56 -0.69
N ASP A 49 2.29 10.20 0.60
CA ASP A 49 3.24 10.75 1.59
C ASP A 49 4.68 10.65 1.07
N SER A 50 5.39 11.78 1.04
CA SER A 50 6.73 11.88 0.46
C SER A 50 7.79 11.01 1.14
N ARG A 51 7.50 10.51 2.34
CA ARG A 51 8.37 9.61 3.12
C ARG A 51 8.15 8.13 2.80
N VAL A 52 7.13 7.82 1.99
CA VAL A 52 6.71 6.44 1.68
C VAL A 52 6.88 6.18 0.18
N SER A 53 8.13 6.04 -0.27
CA SER A 53 8.46 5.57 -1.62
C SER A 53 8.63 4.06 -1.60
N ALA A 54 7.74 3.32 -2.27
CA ALA A 54 7.76 1.86 -2.25
C ALA A 54 9.09 1.30 -2.80
N GLU A 55 9.63 1.92 -3.85
CA GLU A 55 10.90 1.52 -4.46
C GLU A 55 12.06 1.65 -3.48
N LEU A 56 12.07 2.73 -2.68
CA LEU A 56 13.11 2.94 -1.68
C LEU A 56 12.93 2.06 -0.46
N VAL A 57 11.70 2.00 0.07
CA VAL A 57 11.35 1.21 1.28
C VAL A 57 11.63 -0.28 1.09
N PHE A 58 11.39 -0.79 -0.12
CA PHE A 58 11.61 -2.20 -0.45
C PHE A 58 12.89 -2.44 -1.26
N ASP A 59 13.74 -1.41 -1.42
CA ASP A 59 14.99 -1.49 -2.19
C ASP A 59 14.79 -2.20 -3.54
N GLN A 60 13.91 -1.62 -4.39
CA GLN A 60 13.59 -2.14 -5.72
C GLN A 60 14.11 -1.20 -6.83
N GLY A 61 14.40 -1.77 -7.99
CA GLY A 61 14.89 -1.06 -9.18
C GLY A 61 13.78 -0.74 -10.18
N LEU A 62 14.21 -0.19 -11.33
CA LEU A 62 13.30 0.12 -12.44
C LEU A 62 12.75 -1.18 -13.05
N GLY A 63 11.43 -1.27 -13.17
CA GLY A 63 10.75 -2.42 -13.75
C GLY A 63 10.47 -3.56 -12.77
N ASP A 64 10.90 -3.46 -11.48
CA ASP A 64 10.71 -4.51 -10.48
C ASP A 64 9.29 -4.52 -9.90
N ILE A 65 8.69 -3.34 -9.69
CA ILE A 65 7.35 -3.20 -9.10
C ILE A 65 6.51 -2.15 -9.82
N PHE A 66 5.19 -2.29 -9.76
CA PHE A 66 4.26 -1.19 -10.02
C PHE A 66 3.97 -0.43 -8.74
N SER A 67 4.05 0.90 -8.80
CA SER A 67 3.69 1.80 -7.69
C SER A 67 2.39 2.53 -8.00
N VAL A 68 1.35 2.24 -7.23
CA VAL A 68 0.07 2.94 -7.26
C VAL A 68 -0.03 3.80 -6.01
N ARG A 69 -0.32 5.10 -6.15
CA ARG A 69 -0.29 6.02 -5.02
C ARG A 69 -1.53 6.91 -4.96
N ILE A 70 -2.16 6.92 -3.80
CA ILE A 70 -3.26 7.83 -3.47
C ILE A 70 -3.20 8.19 -1.99
N ALA A 71 -3.57 9.44 -1.61
CA ALA A 71 -3.59 9.85 -0.20
C ALA A 71 -4.50 8.92 0.63
N GLY A 72 -3.93 8.24 1.62
CA GLY A 72 -4.65 7.28 2.46
C GLY A 72 -4.80 5.88 1.85
N ASN A 73 -4.07 5.53 0.80
CA ASN A 73 -3.93 4.17 0.23
C ASN A 73 -5.23 3.36 0.18
N PHE A 74 -6.35 3.97 -0.20
CA PHE A 74 -7.64 3.31 -0.48
C PHE A 74 -7.77 2.97 -1.98
N VAL A 75 -8.81 2.21 -2.37
CA VAL A 75 -9.12 1.90 -3.77
C VAL A 75 -10.33 2.67 -4.27
N ASN A 76 -10.32 2.94 -5.56
CA ASN A 76 -11.43 3.39 -6.39
C ASN A 76 -11.35 2.65 -7.74
N GLU A 77 -12.30 2.91 -8.63
CA GLU A 77 -12.39 2.24 -9.93
C GLU A 77 -11.08 2.32 -10.75
N ASP A 78 -10.45 3.49 -10.82
CA ASP A 78 -9.21 3.70 -11.58
C ASP A 78 -8.02 2.90 -10.99
N ILE A 79 -7.94 2.85 -9.67
CA ILE A 79 -6.90 2.08 -8.96
C ILE A 79 -7.14 0.58 -9.11
N LEU A 80 -8.39 0.12 -9.01
CA LEU A 80 -8.73 -1.29 -9.24
C LEU A 80 -8.40 -1.70 -10.67
N GLY A 81 -8.78 -0.91 -11.68
CA GLY A 81 -8.42 -1.16 -13.08
C GLY A 81 -6.91 -1.21 -13.30
N SER A 82 -6.13 -0.35 -12.62
CA SER A 82 -4.66 -0.38 -12.67
C SER A 82 -4.09 -1.66 -12.06
N MET A 83 -4.67 -2.16 -10.95
CA MET A 83 -4.27 -3.43 -10.33
C MET A 83 -4.63 -4.63 -11.19
N GLU A 84 -5.80 -4.62 -11.83
CA GLU A 84 -6.23 -5.66 -12.79
C GLU A 84 -5.26 -5.73 -13.98
N PHE A 85 -4.90 -4.56 -14.55
CA PHE A 85 -3.87 -4.49 -15.58
C PHE A 85 -2.55 -5.11 -15.09
N ALA A 86 -2.10 -4.73 -13.90
CA ALA A 86 -0.84 -5.20 -13.34
C ALA A 86 -0.82 -6.72 -13.14
N CYS A 87 -1.90 -7.29 -12.63
CA CYS A 87 -1.96 -8.72 -12.32
C CYS A 87 -2.34 -9.57 -13.54
N LYS A 88 -3.41 -9.20 -14.25
CA LYS A 88 -3.97 -10.03 -15.32
C LYS A 88 -3.20 -9.89 -16.63
N LEU A 89 -2.72 -8.69 -16.97
CA LEU A 89 -2.04 -8.42 -18.24
C LEU A 89 -0.51 -8.38 -18.10
N ALA A 90 0.02 -7.74 -17.06
CA ALA A 90 1.47 -7.66 -16.87
C ALA A 90 2.03 -8.80 -15.99
N GLY A 91 1.18 -9.60 -15.34
CA GLY A 91 1.58 -10.85 -14.69
C GLY A 91 2.17 -10.73 -13.29
N THR A 92 1.97 -9.60 -12.58
CA THR A 92 2.39 -9.47 -11.18
C THR A 92 1.71 -10.51 -10.30
N LYS A 93 2.43 -11.00 -9.29
CA LYS A 93 1.98 -12.10 -8.43
C LYS A 93 1.60 -11.67 -7.02
N LEU A 94 1.81 -10.39 -6.69
CA LEU A 94 1.59 -9.86 -5.35
C LEU A 94 1.01 -8.45 -5.42
N ILE A 95 -0.06 -8.21 -4.67
CA ILE A 95 -0.54 -6.87 -4.35
C ILE A 95 -0.26 -6.61 -2.87
N VAL A 96 0.39 -5.48 -2.55
CA VAL A 96 0.58 -5.02 -1.17
C VAL A 96 -0.15 -3.71 -0.99
N VAL A 97 -1.11 -3.68 -0.05
CA VAL A 97 -1.71 -2.44 0.44
C VAL A 97 -0.85 -1.93 1.58
N LEU A 98 -0.03 -0.91 1.30
CA LEU A 98 0.95 -0.34 2.21
C LEU A 98 0.41 0.91 2.88
N GLY A 99 -0.11 0.77 4.11
CA GLY A 99 -0.38 1.89 5.00
C GLY A 99 0.89 2.37 5.70
N HIS A 100 0.80 3.47 6.44
CA HIS A 100 1.93 3.96 7.22
C HIS A 100 1.49 4.68 8.50
N THR A 101 2.36 4.73 9.49
CA THR A 101 2.11 5.44 10.74
C THR A 101 2.03 6.96 10.51
N SER A 102 1.29 7.65 11.36
CA SER A 102 1.13 9.11 11.32
C SER A 102 0.65 9.67 9.98
N CYS A 103 -0.17 8.93 9.24
CA CYS A 103 -0.66 9.31 7.91
C CYS A 103 -1.51 10.60 7.94
N GLY A 104 -1.14 11.59 7.14
CA GLY A 104 -1.85 12.86 7.08
C GLY A 104 -3.30 12.74 6.60
N ALA A 105 -3.58 11.86 5.63
CA ALA A 105 -4.94 11.61 5.14
C ALA A 105 -5.81 10.92 6.21
N ILE A 106 -5.24 9.97 6.96
CA ILE A 106 -5.93 9.33 8.10
C ILE A 106 -6.24 10.37 9.19
N LYS A 107 -5.27 11.23 9.55
CA LYS A 107 -5.48 12.33 10.48
C LYS A 107 -6.62 13.24 10.03
N GLY A 108 -6.62 13.64 8.75
CA GLY A 108 -7.69 14.46 8.18
C GLY A 108 -9.07 13.77 8.23
N ALA A 109 -9.13 12.46 8.04
CA ALA A 109 -10.36 11.69 8.18
C ALA A 109 -10.84 11.62 9.65
N CYS A 110 -9.91 11.45 10.61
CA CYS A 110 -10.24 11.46 12.04
C CYS A 110 -10.80 12.82 12.50
N ASP A 111 -10.27 13.92 11.96
CA ASP A 111 -10.70 15.29 12.31
C ASP A 111 -11.88 15.79 11.45
N ASP A 112 -12.41 14.99 10.55
CA ASP A 112 -13.48 15.37 9.61
C ASP A 112 -13.18 16.63 8.79
N VAL A 113 -11.94 16.78 8.32
CA VAL A 113 -11.48 17.94 7.56
C VAL A 113 -12.32 18.14 6.30
N LYS A 114 -12.73 19.40 6.05
CA LYS A 114 -13.51 19.79 4.87
C LYS A 114 -12.69 20.77 4.03
N LEU A 115 -12.33 20.35 2.81
CA LEU A 115 -11.58 21.16 1.87
C LEU A 115 -11.77 20.62 0.45
N GLY A 116 -12.54 21.29 -0.38
CA GLY A 116 -12.69 20.97 -1.80
C GLY A 116 -12.81 19.44 -2.05
N ASN A 117 -12.06 18.94 -3.00
CA ASN A 117 -12.04 17.50 -3.36
C ASN A 117 -11.49 16.60 -2.24
N LEU A 118 -10.70 17.15 -1.31
CA LEU A 118 -10.20 16.40 -0.15
C LEU A 118 -11.36 15.85 0.69
N THR A 119 -12.47 16.58 0.82
CA THR A 119 -13.65 16.15 1.55
C THR A 119 -14.17 14.79 1.05
N ASN A 120 -14.36 14.67 -0.26
CA ASN A 120 -14.84 13.43 -0.89
C ASN A 120 -13.79 12.31 -0.84
N MET A 121 -12.52 12.66 -0.99
CA MET A 121 -11.42 11.72 -0.88
C MET A 121 -11.35 11.10 0.53
N LEU A 122 -11.45 11.93 1.60
CA LEU A 122 -11.45 11.46 2.98
C LEU A 122 -12.68 10.61 3.34
N ALA A 123 -13.79 10.76 2.62
CA ALA A 123 -14.97 9.92 2.80
C ALA A 123 -14.68 8.42 2.60
N ASN A 124 -13.71 8.09 1.74
CA ASN A 124 -13.27 6.70 1.53
C ASN A 124 -12.58 6.10 2.77
N ILE A 125 -12.03 6.93 3.65
CA ILE A 125 -11.32 6.52 4.87
C ILE A 125 -12.26 6.45 6.09
N LYS A 126 -13.37 7.19 6.06
CA LYS A 126 -14.34 7.25 7.17
C LYS A 126 -14.81 5.88 7.68
N PRO A 127 -15.04 4.86 6.84
CA PRO A 127 -15.40 3.53 7.33
C PRO A 127 -14.34 2.94 8.28
N ALA A 128 -13.05 3.20 8.03
CA ALA A 128 -11.97 2.76 8.92
C ALA A 128 -12.00 3.49 10.28
N VAL A 129 -12.25 4.82 10.26
CA VAL A 129 -12.43 5.61 11.49
C VAL A 129 -13.59 5.06 12.32
N ALA A 130 -14.72 4.74 11.70
CA ALA A 130 -15.90 4.20 12.38
C ALA A 130 -15.66 2.77 12.93
N ALA A 131 -14.89 1.95 12.21
CA ALA A 131 -14.64 0.55 12.57
C ALA A 131 -13.68 0.37 13.76
N VAL A 132 -12.80 1.33 14.03
CA VAL A 132 -11.93 1.32 15.21
C VAL A 132 -12.77 1.69 16.43
N ARG A 133 -12.91 0.78 17.40
CA ARG A 133 -13.82 0.95 18.55
C ARG A 133 -13.20 1.71 19.72
N GLU A 134 -11.89 1.61 19.89
CA GLU A 134 -11.15 2.29 20.96
C GLU A 134 -10.33 3.47 20.42
N PRO A 135 -10.21 4.55 21.20
CA PRO A 135 -10.88 4.82 22.47
C PRO A 135 -12.39 5.07 22.29
N LYS A 136 -13.21 4.74 23.31
CA LYS A 136 -14.66 5.01 23.29
C LYS A 136 -14.97 6.50 23.46
N ASP A 137 -14.13 7.22 24.23
CA ASP A 137 -14.29 8.65 24.43
C ASP A 137 -13.98 9.41 23.14
N ALA A 138 -15.00 10.12 22.63
CA ALA A 138 -14.91 10.91 21.40
C ALA A 138 -13.82 11.98 21.45
N ASN A 139 -13.48 12.51 22.62
CA ASN A 139 -12.44 13.52 22.79
C ASN A 139 -11.04 13.02 22.42
N TYR A 140 -10.82 11.71 22.42
CA TYR A 140 -9.55 11.06 22.05
C TYR A 140 -9.56 10.43 20.65
N ARG A 141 -10.66 10.59 19.89
CA ARG A 141 -10.81 10.04 18.52
C ARG A 141 -10.49 11.09 17.45
N ASN A 142 -9.29 11.66 17.51
CA ASN A 142 -8.84 12.74 16.62
C ASN A 142 -7.36 12.61 16.27
N SER A 143 -6.84 13.49 15.43
CA SER A 143 -5.47 13.47 14.91
C SER A 143 -4.37 13.63 15.96
N ARG A 144 -4.70 14.14 17.14
CA ARG A 144 -3.73 14.30 18.26
C ARG A 144 -3.43 12.98 18.97
N ASN A 145 -4.34 12.03 18.89
CA ASN A 145 -4.12 10.68 19.41
C ASN A 145 -3.47 9.81 18.32
N ILE A 146 -2.13 9.74 18.33
CA ILE A 146 -1.38 9.01 17.31
C ILE A 146 -1.68 7.53 17.33
N GLU A 147 -1.89 6.92 18.49
CA GLU A 147 -2.29 5.50 18.61
C GLU A 147 -3.62 5.24 17.90
N PHE A 148 -4.61 6.11 18.10
CA PHE A 148 -5.88 6.02 17.39
C PHE A 148 -5.70 6.16 15.87
N VAL A 149 -4.91 7.15 15.42
CA VAL A 149 -4.60 7.37 14.01
C VAL A 149 -3.95 6.12 13.38
N ASP A 150 -2.97 5.50 14.06
CA ASP A 150 -2.26 4.34 13.54
C ASP A 150 -3.12 3.07 13.56
N ASN A 151 -4.04 2.93 14.53
CA ASN A 151 -5.06 1.90 14.53
C ASN A 151 -6.05 2.08 13.37
N VAL A 152 -6.46 3.32 13.07
CA VAL A 152 -7.28 3.64 11.89
C VAL A 152 -6.52 3.36 10.60
N ALA A 153 -5.22 3.67 10.51
CA ALA A 153 -4.41 3.36 9.34
C ALA A 153 -4.35 1.85 9.08
N THR A 154 -4.16 1.05 10.14
CA THR A 154 -4.18 -0.42 10.05
C THR A 154 -5.55 -0.95 9.61
N LYS A 155 -6.63 -0.42 10.20
CA LYS A 155 -8.00 -0.79 9.81
C LYS A 155 -8.30 -0.41 8.37
N ASN A 156 -7.82 0.75 7.91
CA ASN A 156 -7.98 1.20 6.52
C ASN A 156 -7.29 0.23 5.53
N VAL A 157 -6.10 -0.27 5.84
CA VAL A 157 -5.44 -1.31 5.03
C VAL A 157 -6.30 -2.57 4.93
N GLN A 158 -6.84 -3.07 6.06
CA GLN A 158 -7.71 -4.25 6.09
C GLN A 158 -8.98 -4.05 5.25
N LEU A 159 -9.65 -2.89 5.41
CA LEU A 159 -10.85 -2.58 4.64
C LEU A 159 -10.56 -2.37 3.16
N THR A 160 -9.40 -1.80 2.82
CA THR A 160 -8.98 -1.67 1.42
C THR A 160 -8.78 -3.04 0.76
N ILE A 161 -8.17 -4.01 1.45
CA ILE A 161 -8.06 -5.40 0.96
C ILE A 161 -9.44 -6.01 0.75
N ALA A 162 -10.36 -5.87 1.72
CA ALA A 162 -11.71 -6.36 1.57
C ALA A 162 -12.40 -5.75 0.34
N ARG A 163 -12.27 -4.43 0.13
CA ARG A 163 -12.82 -3.74 -1.04
C ARG A 163 -12.22 -4.24 -2.36
N ILE A 164 -10.91 -4.53 -2.41
CA ILE A 164 -10.30 -5.12 -3.62
C ILE A 164 -11.00 -6.44 -3.97
N MET A 165 -11.25 -7.29 -2.96
CA MET A 165 -11.92 -8.58 -3.16
C MET A 165 -13.40 -8.44 -3.55
N ASP A 166 -14.09 -7.45 -2.98
CA ASP A 166 -15.53 -7.25 -3.20
C ASP A 166 -15.81 -6.51 -4.51
N GLU A 167 -14.97 -5.53 -4.88
CA GLU A 167 -15.20 -4.61 -6.00
C GLU A 167 -14.49 -5.04 -7.29
N SER A 168 -13.50 -5.98 -7.24
CA SER A 168 -12.83 -6.53 -8.42
C SER A 168 -13.02 -8.05 -8.53
N PRO A 169 -14.00 -8.53 -9.28
CA PRO A 169 -14.16 -9.97 -9.54
C PRO A 169 -12.92 -10.61 -10.17
N VAL A 170 -12.16 -9.87 -10.99
CA VAL A 170 -10.93 -10.33 -11.64
C VAL A 170 -9.86 -10.66 -10.60
N LEU A 171 -9.60 -9.72 -9.68
CA LEU A 171 -8.57 -9.91 -8.64
C LEU A 171 -9.01 -10.96 -7.61
N ALA A 172 -10.31 -10.99 -7.27
CA ALA A 172 -10.87 -11.99 -6.38
C ALA A 172 -10.72 -13.41 -6.94
N GLU A 173 -11.03 -13.61 -8.24
CA GLU A 173 -10.83 -14.89 -8.91
C GLU A 173 -9.35 -15.32 -8.88
N MET A 174 -8.43 -14.42 -9.25
CA MET A 174 -7.00 -14.70 -9.24
C MET A 174 -6.47 -15.04 -7.84
N GLN A 175 -6.95 -14.33 -6.79
CA GLN A 175 -6.60 -14.63 -5.40
C GLN A 175 -7.15 -16.00 -4.97
N ASN A 176 -8.40 -16.34 -5.31
CA ASN A 176 -9.03 -17.60 -4.95
C ASN A 176 -8.39 -18.81 -5.66
N ASN A 177 -7.77 -18.58 -6.81
CA ASN A 177 -7.04 -19.59 -7.58
C ASN A 177 -5.55 -19.66 -7.23
N ASP A 178 -5.09 -18.97 -6.19
CA ASP A 178 -3.68 -18.87 -5.78
C ASP A 178 -2.74 -18.32 -6.88
N GLU A 179 -3.30 -17.63 -7.90
CA GLU A 179 -2.51 -17.00 -8.97
C GLU A 179 -1.76 -15.76 -8.48
N ILE A 180 -2.37 -15.04 -7.53
CA ILE A 180 -1.83 -13.85 -6.85
C ILE A 180 -2.05 -13.95 -5.34
N LYS A 181 -1.38 -13.07 -4.60
CA LYS A 181 -1.62 -12.83 -3.17
C LYS A 181 -1.88 -11.36 -2.93
N ILE A 182 -2.92 -11.03 -2.16
CA ILE A 182 -3.22 -9.68 -1.73
C ILE A 182 -2.98 -9.60 -0.23
N ILE A 183 -2.10 -8.71 0.21
CA ILE A 183 -1.67 -8.61 1.61
C ILE A 183 -1.55 -7.16 2.05
N GLY A 184 -1.73 -6.92 3.34
CA GLY A 184 -1.50 -5.62 3.96
C GLY A 184 -0.10 -5.47 4.52
N ALA A 185 0.38 -4.24 4.61
CA ALA A 185 1.56 -3.90 5.39
C ALA A 185 1.42 -2.49 5.98
N ILE A 186 2.09 -2.26 7.10
CA ILE A 186 2.23 -0.94 7.73
C ILE A 186 3.71 -0.56 7.77
N TYR A 187 4.03 0.56 7.14
CA TYR A 187 5.34 1.19 7.17
C TYR A 187 5.42 2.15 8.35
N ASP A 188 6.37 1.95 9.22
CA ASP A 188 6.65 2.87 10.32
C ASP A 188 7.62 3.96 9.85
N ILE A 189 7.13 5.20 9.77
CA ILE A 189 7.93 6.35 9.32
C ILE A 189 9.06 6.74 10.27
N ASN A 190 9.05 6.24 11.51
CA ASN A 190 10.10 6.54 12.50
C ASN A 190 11.28 5.56 12.39
N THR A 191 11.00 4.30 12.07
CA THR A 191 12.00 3.23 12.04
C THR A 191 12.38 2.80 10.64
N GLY A 192 11.49 3.02 9.65
CA GLY A 192 11.66 2.52 8.29
C GLY A 192 11.21 1.07 8.10
N ALA A 193 10.70 0.41 9.14
CA ALA A 193 10.25 -0.97 9.07
C ALA A 193 8.89 -1.09 8.40
N ALA A 194 8.75 -2.05 7.49
CA ALA A 194 7.47 -2.47 6.91
C ALA A 194 7.02 -3.78 7.55
N LYS A 195 5.99 -3.71 8.39
CA LYS A 195 5.38 -4.89 9.03
C LYS A 195 4.25 -5.40 8.16
N PHE A 196 4.40 -6.60 7.63
CA PHE A 196 3.33 -7.28 6.90
C PHE A 196 2.28 -7.81 7.87
N LEU A 197 1.01 -7.69 7.48
CA LEU A 197 -0.14 -8.14 8.25
C LEU A 197 -0.49 -9.57 7.83
N ASP A 198 -0.93 -10.37 8.81
CA ASP A 198 -1.40 -11.74 8.58
C ASP A 198 -2.84 -11.73 8.02
#